data_0d3e6ca90ac2fe1c5c69d2ef24abdf75
#
_entry.id   0d3e6ca90ac2fe1c5c69d2ef24abdf75
#
_cell.length_a   1.000
_cell.length_b   1.000
_cell.length_c   1.000
_cell.angle_alpha   90.00
_cell.angle_beta   90.00
_cell.angle_gamma   90.00
#
_symmetry.space_group_name_H-M   'P 1'
#
loop_
_entity.id
_entity.type
_entity.pdbx_description
1 polymer ?
#
loop_
_entity_poly.entity_id
_entity_poly.type
_entity_poly.pdbx_seq_one_letter_code
_entity_poly.pdbx_strand_id
1 'polypeptide(L)'
;MLELGEQPYTEADAEWDAFVATHPHGSLLQTTNWARLKNRFGWTSERVWMKRDGRLVAGAQVLFRSLGLGVVKLAYIPHGPLVDWRDDEQVTVLFNQIDQAAYRRGAGLLKMEPRLWQEEWPAEALAALYQRHGCVPSPDTIQPPRTIVIDLRPSEDDILAAMKQKTRYNVRLAEKKGVTTRLGTAADLPAFIRLIHATGQRDGFGIHQPEYYRAALELFAPENAALLLAEYEGRALAGVMVFPCGDSAAYLYGASSDEERARMPAYAAQWAGLRWAKARGCTSYDLWGVPDADETTLEAGFTDRQDGLWPVYRFKRGFGGEVRRTVGAADRVYNSLLHRLYAWRRGR
;
A
#
# COMPACT_ATOMS: atom_id res chain seq x y z
N MET A 1 16.52 22.54 -20.40
CA MET A 1 15.72 21.63 -19.58
C MET A 1 14.71 20.99 -20.53
N LEU A 2 14.84 19.70 -20.79
CA LEU A 2 13.82 18.97 -21.54
C LEU A 2 12.66 18.72 -20.56
N GLU A 3 11.55 19.40 -20.75
CA GLU A 3 10.27 19.04 -20.12
C GLU A 3 9.86 17.69 -20.71
N LEU A 4 10.08 16.64 -19.96
CA LEU A 4 9.48 15.33 -20.23
C LEU A 4 8.01 15.42 -19.81
N GLY A 5 7.15 15.83 -20.74
CA GLY A 5 5.69 15.75 -20.56
C GLY A 5 5.30 14.32 -20.23
N GLU A 6 4.35 14.14 -19.28
CA GLU A 6 3.81 12.83 -19.00
C GLU A 6 3.15 12.25 -20.24
N GLN A 7 3.44 10.98 -20.54
CA GLN A 7 2.75 10.27 -21.60
C GLN A 7 1.26 10.18 -21.27
N PRO A 8 0.35 10.42 -22.22
CA PRO A 8 -1.07 10.28 -21.98
C PRO A 8 -1.42 8.84 -21.56
N TYR A 9 -2.52 8.67 -20.85
CA TYR A 9 -3.06 7.36 -20.50
C TYR A 9 -3.54 6.67 -21.79
N THR A 10 -3.07 5.45 -22.06
CA THR A 10 -3.29 4.71 -23.31
C THR A 10 -4.30 3.58 -23.13
N GLU A 11 -4.79 3.00 -24.24
CA GLU A 11 -5.61 1.78 -24.20
C GLU A 11 -4.86 0.61 -23.55
N ALA A 12 -3.56 0.49 -23.77
CA ALA A 12 -2.73 -0.52 -23.11
C ALA A 12 -2.62 -0.30 -21.60
N ASP A 13 -2.66 0.94 -21.13
CA ASP A 13 -2.73 1.26 -19.70
C ASP A 13 -4.09 0.87 -19.12
N ALA A 14 -5.18 1.10 -19.85
CA ALA A 14 -6.52 0.69 -19.44
C ALA A 14 -6.67 -0.85 -19.37
N GLU A 15 -6.14 -1.57 -20.35
CA GLU A 15 -6.12 -3.04 -20.35
C GLU A 15 -5.33 -3.58 -19.15
N TRP A 16 -4.17 -2.98 -18.87
CA TRP A 16 -3.34 -3.34 -17.72
C TRP A 16 -4.06 -3.08 -16.39
N ASP A 17 -4.62 -1.89 -16.20
CA ASP A 17 -5.29 -1.53 -14.97
C ASP A 17 -6.56 -2.37 -14.74
N ALA A 18 -7.30 -2.76 -15.80
CA ALA A 18 -8.40 -3.70 -15.72
C ALA A 18 -7.94 -5.11 -15.31
N PHE A 19 -6.81 -5.58 -15.84
CA PHE A 19 -6.19 -6.84 -15.39
C PHE A 19 -5.80 -6.77 -13.93
N VAL A 20 -5.12 -5.71 -13.49
CA VAL A 20 -4.75 -5.51 -12.08
C VAL A 20 -5.98 -5.51 -11.19
N ALA A 21 -7.05 -4.80 -11.57
CA ALA A 21 -8.28 -4.68 -10.79
C ALA A 21 -9.03 -6.00 -10.61
N THR A 22 -8.93 -6.91 -11.59
CA THR A 22 -9.64 -8.21 -11.58
C THR A 22 -8.79 -9.37 -11.09
N HIS A 23 -7.48 -9.19 -10.95
CA HIS A 23 -6.58 -10.25 -10.48
C HIS A 23 -6.77 -10.50 -8.97
N PRO A 24 -6.83 -11.78 -8.50
CA PRO A 24 -7.05 -12.10 -7.08
C PRO A 24 -6.06 -11.45 -6.12
N HIS A 25 -4.82 -11.24 -6.59
CA HIS A 25 -3.74 -10.58 -5.83
C HIS A 25 -3.49 -9.15 -6.31
N GLY A 26 -4.45 -8.56 -7.04
CA GLY A 26 -4.33 -7.21 -7.57
C GLY A 26 -4.13 -6.16 -6.48
N SER A 27 -3.39 -5.12 -6.82
CA SER A 27 -3.05 -4.05 -5.88
C SER A 27 -2.83 -2.73 -6.60
N LEU A 28 -3.22 -1.65 -5.95
CA LEU A 28 -2.93 -0.30 -6.47
C LEU A 28 -1.44 -0.07 -6.76
N LEU A 29 -0.53 -0.81 -6.09
CA LEU A 29 0.91 -0.70 -6.30
C LEU A 29 1.38 -1.28 -7.65
N GLN A 30 0.50 -2.01 -8.34
CA GLN A 30 0.71 -2.53 -9.69
C GLN A 30 0.01 -1.70 -10.77
N THR A 31 -0.74 -0.65 -10.41
CA THR A 31 -1.47 0.18 -11.38
C THR A 31 -0.57 1.13 -12.15
N THR A 32 -1.07 1.59 -13.30
CA THR A 32 -0.42 2.63 -14.14
C THR A 32 -0.14 3.90 -13.34
N ASN A 33 -1.12 4.37 -12.59
CA ASN A 33 -0.97 5.61 -11.82
C ASN A 33 0.07 5.48 -10.70
N TRP A 34 0.25 4.27 -10.14
CA TRP A 34 1.35 4.05 -9.20
C TRP A 34 2.73 4.17 -9.87
N ALA A 35 2.90 3.60 -11.08
CA ALA A 35 4.14 3.77 -11.83
C ALA A 35 4.41 5.25 -12.13
N ARG A 36 3.40 5.97 -12.62
CA ARG A 36 3.49 7.41 -12.90
C ARG A 36 3.90 8.20 -11.65
N LEU A 37 3.27 7.90 -10.51
CA LEU A 37 3.63 8.50 -9.23
C LEU A 37 5.10 8.21 -8.90
N LYS A 38 5.54 6.97 -8.99
CA LYS A 38 6.94 6.60 -8.69
C LYS A 38 7.94 7.22 -9.67
N ASN A 39 7.58 7.33 -10.93
CA ASN A 39 8.43 7.96 -11.97
C ASN A 39 8.70 9.44 -11.68
N ARG A 40 7.74 10.17 -11.08
CA ARG A 40 7.95 11.56 -10.64
C ARG A 40 8.96 11.67 -9.48
N PHE A 41 9.25 10.56 -8.76
CA PHE A 41 10.09 10.56 -7.55
C PHE A 41 11.30 9.63 -7.66
N GLY A 42 11.97 9.65 -8.81
CA GLY A 42 13.29 9.04 -9.02
C GLY A 42 13.27 7.53 -9.26
N TRP A 43 12.13 6.96 -9.63
CA TRP A 43 12.02 5.63 -10.20
C TRP A 43 11.81 5.71 -11.71
N THR A 44 12.07 4.61 -12.40
CA THR A 44 11.56 4.34 -13.75
C THR A 44 10.78 3.04 -13.70
N SER A 45 9.88 2.82 -14.65
CA SER A 45 9.04 1.62 -14.65
C SER A 45 9.04 0.94 -16.00
N GLU A 46 8.80 -0.38 -15.99
CA GLU A 46 8.59 -1.18 -17.18
C GLU A 46 7.56 -2.26 -16.83
N ARG A 47 6.64 -2.58 -17.74
CA ARG A 47 5.71 -3.69 -17.60
C ARG A 47 6.17 -4.87 -18.41
N VAL A 48 6.07 -6.04 -17.80
CA VAL A 48 6.16 -7.33 -18.47
C VAL A 48 4.82 -8.05 -18.29
N TRP A 49 4.37 -8.76 -19.32
CA TRP A 49 3.06 -9.37 -19.28
C TRP A 49 2.95 -10.58 -20.22
N MET A 50 2.00 -11.44 -19.92
CA MET A 50 1.65 -12.59 -20.73
C MET A 50 0.20 -12.51 -21.17
N LYS A 51 -0.08 -12.86 -22.42
CA LYS A 51 -1.43 -13.06 -22.93
C LYS A 51 -1.65 -14.52 -23.33
N ARG A 52 -2.86 -14.99 -23.03
CA ARG A 52 -3.40 -16.24 -23.56
C ARG A 52 -4.71 -15.90 -24.26
N ASP A 53 -4.86 -16.32 -25.51
CA ASP A 53 -6.05 -16.01 -26.35
C ASP A 53 -6.41 -14.51 -26.36
N GLY A 54 -5.39 -13.66 -26.49
CA GLY A 54 -5.53 -12.20 -26.52
C GLY A 54 -5.81 -11.51 -25.18
N ARG A 55 -5.96 -12.26 -24.07
CA ARG A 55 -6.24 -11.71 -22.73
C ARG A 55 -5.00 -11.77 -21.85
N LEU A 56 -4.79 -10.73 -21.04
CA LEU A 56 -3.75 -10.73 -20.01
C LEU A 56 -4.06 -11.82 -18.98
N VAL A 57 -3.07 -12.68 -18.70
CA VAL A 57 -3.17 -13.76 -17.71
C VAL A 57 -2.12 -13.65 -16.62
N ALA A 58 -1.00 -12.96 -16.87
CA ALA A 58 0.03 -12.71 -15.88
C ALA A 58 0.81 -11.44 -16.24
N GLY A 59 1.46 -10.83 -15.26
CA GLY A 59 2.34 -9.69 -15.50
C GLY A 59 2.91 -9.06 -14.24
N ALA A 60 3.81 -8.13 -14.43
CA ALA A 60 4.41 -7.36 -13.36
C ALA A 60 4.72 -5.93 -13.82
N GLN A 61 4.42 -4.96 -12.98
CA GLN A 61 4.97 -3.64 -13.07
C GLN A 61 6.26 -3.59 -12.28
N VAL A 62 7.38 -3.52 -12.98
CA VAL A 62 8.72 -3.50 -12.39
C VAL A 62 9.18 -2.06 -12.27
N LEU A 63 9.52 -1.65 -11.07
CA LEU A 63 10.10 -0.34 -10.77
C LEU A 63 11.62 -0.46 -10.69
N PHE A 64 12.34 0.51 -11.24
CA PHE A 64 13.80 0.52 -11.23
C PHE A 64 14.31 1.79 -10.57
N ARG A 65 15.28 1.65 -9.66
CA ARG A 65 15.93 2.77 -9.00
C ARG A 65 17.43 2.56 -8.89
N SER A 66 18.21 3.59 -9.22
CA SER A 66 19.64 3.59 -8.96
C SER A 66 19.90 3.77 -7.46
N LEU A 67 20.76 2.93 -6.90
CA LEU A 67 21.19 2.98 -5.50
C LEU A 67 22.64 3.47 -5.42
N GLY A 68 22.92 4.28 -4.41
CA GLY A 68 24.24 4.88 -4.23
C GLY A 68 24.62 5.83 -5.37
N LEU A 69 25.89 5.85 -5.75
CA LEU A 69 26.43 6.69 -6.84
C LEU A 69 26.03 6.23 -8.26
N GLY A 70 24.92 5.55 -8.42
CA GLY A 70 24.43 5.07 -9.72
C GLY A 70 25.01 3.73 -10.17
N VAL A 71 25.87 3.11 -9.37
CA VAL A 71 26.57 1.86 -9.72
C VAL A 71 25.67 0.62 -9.63
N VAL A 72 24.60 0.67 -8.83
CA VAL A 72 23.68 -0.45 -8.61
C VAL A 72 22.27 0.00 -8.94
N LYS A 73 21.56 -0.79 -9.75
CA LYS A 73 20.12 -0.63 -9.91
C LYS A 73 19.38 -1.74 -9.17
N LEU A 74 18.38 -1.34 -8.42
CA LEU A 74 17.37 -2.21 -7.84
C LEU A 74 16.20 -2.30 -8.82
N ALA A 75 15.78 -3.52 -9.15
CA ALA A 75 14.46 -3.80 -9.69
C ALA A 75 13.52 -4.13 -8.53
N TYR A 76 12.32 -3.60 -8.53
CA TYR A 76 11.36 -3.79 -7.44
C TYR A 76 9.94 -4.04 -7.97
N ILE A 77 9.29 -5.07 -7.47
CA ILE A 77 7.91 -5.41 -7.79
C ILE A 77 7.09 -5.36 -6.50
N PRO A 78 6.43 -4.21 -6.21
CA PRO A 78 5.56 -4.09 -5.05
C PRO A 78 4.25 -4.85 -5.26
N HIS A 79 3.80 -5.64 -4.30
CA HIS A 79 2.57 -6.43 -4.35
C HIS A 79 2.39 -7.24 -5.66
N GLY A 80 3.50 -7.78 -6.15
CA GLY A 80 3.52 -8.59 -7.36
C GLY A 80 4.74 -9.53 -7.39
N PRO A 81 4.92 -10.28 -8.49
CA PRO A 81 4.15 -10.27 -9.74
C PRO A 81 2.73 -10.81 -9.60
N LEU A 82 1.86 -10.41 -10.54
CA LEU A 82 0.49 -10.90 -10.67
C LEU A 82 0.50 -12.13 -11.58
N VAL A 83 0.38 -13.30 -10.99
CA VAL A 83 0.48 -14.59 -11.69
C VAL A 83 -0.27 -15.65 -10.89
N ASP A 84 -0.75 -16.69 -11.54
CA ASP A 84 -1.14 -17.90 -10.82
C ASP A 84 0.12 -18.64 -10.33
N TRP A 85 0.44 -18.47 -9.07
CA TRP A 85 1.62 -19.06 -8.43
C TRP A 85 1.59 -20.59 -8.35
N ARG A 86 0.46 -21.22 -8.71
CA ARG A 86 0.32 -22.69 -8.81
C ARG A 86 0.57 -23.19 -10.22
N ASP A 87 0.58 -22.32 -11.23
CA ASP A 87 0.93 -22.61 -12.62
C ASP A 87 2.44 -22.38 -12.83
N ASP A 88 3.25 -23.44 -12.63
CA ASP A 88 4.71 -23.39 -12.69
C ASP A 88 5.25 -22.93 -14.06
N GLU A 89 4.54 -23.28 -15.14
CA GLU A 89 4.89 -22.83 -16.50
C GLU A 89 4.69 -21.32 -16.63
N GLN A 90 3.54 -20.83 -16.18
CA GLN A 90 3.22 -19.40 -16.21
C GLN A 90 4.22 -18.58 -15.38
N VAL A 91 4.56 -19.06 -14.18
CA VAL A 91 5.58 -18.44 -13.33
C VAL A 91 6.94 -18.42 -14.03
N THR A 92 7.37 -19.54 -14.62
CA THR A 92 8.66 -19.63 -15.32
C THR A 92 8.74 -18.66 -16.50
N VAL A 93 7.73 -18.60 -17.34
CA VAL A 93 7.71 -17.70 -18.51
C VAL A 93 7.72 -16.23 -18.06
N LEU A 94 6.93 -15.88 -17.04
CA LEU A 94 6.89 -14.52 -16.53
C LEU A 94 8.23 -14.10 -15.92
N PHE A 95 8.86 -14.96 -15.12
CA PHE A 95 10.19 -14.68 -14.54
C PHE A 95 11.27 -14.49 -15.61
N ASN A 96 11.24 -15.26 -16.71
CA ASN A 96 12.15 -15.03 -17.82
C ASN A 96 12.00 -13.63 -18.44
N GLN A 97 10.78 -13.12 -18.54
CA GLN A 97 10.53 -11.76 -19.05
C GLN A 97 10.98 -10.69 -18.03
N ILE A 98 10.73 -10.91 -16.73
CA ILE A 98 11.22 -10.04 -15.65
C ILE A 98 12.75 -9.99 -15.66
N ASP A 99 13.43 -11.13 -15.81
CA ASP A 99 14.90 -11.20 -15.91
C ASP A 99 15.42 -10.39 -17.10
N GLN A 100 14.81 -10.57 -18.27
CA GLN A 100 15.20 -9.81 -19.46
C GLN A 100 15.04 -8.29 -19.24
N ALA A 101 13.94 -7.85 -18.61
CA ALA A 101 13.74 -6.44 -18.25
C ALA A 101 14.81 -5.97 -17.24
N ALA A 102 15.12 -6.77 -16.23
CA ALA A 102 16.15 -6.47 -15.24
C ALA A 102 17.55 -6.35 -15.88
N TYR A 103 17.90 -7.27 -16.77
CA TYR A 103 19.18 -7.23 -17.50
C TYR A 103 19.26 -6.02 -18.43
N ARG A 104 18.23 -5.74 -19.22
CA ARG A 104 18.21 -4.53 -20.09
C ARG A 104 18.41 -3.24 -19.30
N ARG A 105 17.89 -3.19 -18.08
CA ARG A 105 17.99 -2.01 -17.20
C ARG A 105 19.26 -2.01 -16.34
N GLY A 106 20.07 -3.08 -16.37
CA GLY A 106 21.28 -3.23 -15.56
C GLY A 106 20.98 -3.36 -14.05
N ALA A 107 19.90 -4.05 -13.70
CA ALA A 107 19.59 -4.33 -12.30
C ALA A 107 20.52 -5.43 -11.75
N GLY A 108 21.08 -5.19 -10.57
CA GLY A 108 21.90 -6.19 -9.85
C GLY A 108 21.10 -7.07 -8.89
N LEU A 109 19.89 -6.65 -8.57
CA LEU A 109 18.98 -7.30 -7.65
C LEU A 109 17.53 -7.00 -8.06
N LEU A 110 16.68 -8.01 -8.05
CA LEU A 110 15.24 -7.87 -8.03
C LEU A 110 14.74 -8.17 -6.61
N LYS A 111 13.97 -7.27 -6.03
CA LYS A 111 13.15 -7.51 -4.84
C LYS A 111 11.70 -7.57 -5.27
N MET A 112 10.98 -8.58 -4.83
CA MET A 112 9.52 -8.68 -5.05
C MET A 112 8.80 -8.93 -3.73
N GLU A 113 7.59 -8.42 -3.62
CA GLU A 113 6.73 -8.55 -2.44
C GLU A 113 5.34 -9.01 -2.89
N PRO A 114 5.14 -10.32 -3.15
CA PRO A 114 3.86 -10.84 -3.59
C PRO A 114 2.77 -10.61 -2.55
N ARG A 115 1.58 -10.18 -2.98
CA ARG A 115 0.42 -10.04 -2.10
C ARG A 115 -0.28 -11.39 -1.90
N LEU A 116 0.50 -12.38 -1.48
CA LEU A 116 0.04 -13.70 -1.06
C LEU A 116 -0.10 -13.71 0.45
N TRP A 117 -1.19 -14.29 0.95
CA TRP A 117 -1.41 -14.35 2.38
C TRP A 117 -0.72 -15.56 2.99
N GLN A 118 -0.04 -15.37 4.11
CA GLN A 118 0.76 -16.41 4.77
C GLN A 118 -0.08 -17.63 5.16
N GLU A 119 -1.34 -17.44 5.53
CA GLU A 119 -2.28 -18.51 5.88
C GLU A 119 -2.66 -19.40 4.69
N GLU A 120 -2.54 -18.90 3.46
CA GLU A 120 -2.84 -19.62 2.22
C GLU A 120 -1.62 -20.35 1.64
N TRP A 121 -0.42 -19.98 2.10
CA TRP A 121 0.86 -20.45 1.59
C TRP A 121 1.76 -20.97 2.72
N PRO A 122 1.77 -22.29 2.97
CA PRO A 122 2.70 -22.89 3.92
C PRO A 122 4.15 -22.52 3.62
N ALA A 123 4.94 -22.19 4.64
CA ALA A 123 6.30 -21.68 4.48
C ALA A 123 7.20 -22.61 3.66
N GLU A 124 7.05 -23.92 3.83
CA GLU A 124 7.82 -24.94 3.09
C GLU A 124 7.46 -24.95 1.60
N ALA A 125 6.16 -24.87 1.27
CA ALA A 125 5.71 -24.83 -0.12
C ALA A 125 6.19 -23.55 -0.82
N LEU A 126 6.14 -22.42 -0.12
CA LEU A 126 6.65 -21.15 -0.62
C LEU A 126 8.16 -21.16 -0.81
N ALA A 127 8.92 -21.72 0.13
CA ALA A 127 10.38 -21.85 0.02
C ALA A 127 10.78 -22.73 -1.18
N ALA A 128 10.08 -23.84 -1.38
CA ALA A 128 10.31 -24.73 -2.53
C ALA A 128 9.98 -24.01 -3.85
N LEU A 129 8.89 -23.23 -3.90
CA LEU A 129 8.52 -22.43 -5.06
C LEU A 129 9.61 -21.40 -5.38
N TYR A 130 10.05 -20.62 -4.39
CA TYR A 130 11.09 -19.62 -4.58
C TYR A 130 12.42 -20.26 -5.05
N GLN A 131 12.82 -21.34 -4.42
CA GLN A 131 14.05 -22.07 -4.80
C GLN A 131 13.98 -22.55 -6.26
N ARG A 132 12.85 -23.12 -6.70
CA ARG A 132 12.64 -23.61 -8.07
C ARG A 132 12.81 -22.49 -9.09
N HIS A 133 12.35 -21.28 -8.76
CA HIS A 133 12.47 -20.12 -9.64
C HIS A 133 13.67 -19.22 -9.34
N GLY A 134 14.68 -19.73 -8.61
CA GLY A 134 15.94 -19.01 -8.34
C GLY A 134 15.78 -17.75 -7.49
N CYS A 135 14.75 -17.72 -6.65
CA CYS A 135 14.53 -16.66 -5.66
C CYS A 135 14.92 -17.13 -4.26
N VAL A 136 15.28 -16.20 -3.40
CA VAL A 136 15.59 -16.45 -2.00
C VAL A 136 14.72 -15.55 -1.12
N PRO A 137 14.29 -15.98 0.08
CA PRO A 137 13.62 -15.11 1.02
C PRO A 137 14.46 -13.86 1.29
N SER A 138 13.84 -12.70 1.24
CA SER A 138 14.52 -11.44 1.56
C SER A 138 14.53 -11.21 3.08
N PRO A 139 15.63 -10.67 3.64
CA PRO A 139 15.70 -10.39 5.06
C PRO A 139 14.83 -9.21 5.49
N ASP A 140 14.41 -8.39 4.54
CA ASP A 140 13.64 -7.17 4.80
C ASP A 140 12.56 -6.93 3.74
N THR A 141 11.55 -6.15 4.12
CA THR A 141 10.47 -5.71 3.25
C THR A 141 10.51 -4.19 3.04
N ILE A 142 9.97 -3.72 1.91
CA ILE A 142 9.75 -2.31 1.63
C ILE A 142 8.33 -1.94 2.04
N GLN A 143 7.35 -2.80 1.72
CA GLN A 143 5.99 -2.65 2.19
C GLN A 143 5.82 -3.35 3.54
N PRO A 144 4.97 -2.82 4.44
CA PRO A 144 4.63 -3.52 5.67
C PRO A 144 4.03 -4.90 5.34
N PRO A 145 4.59 -5.99 5.85
CA PRO A 145 4.08 -7.33 5.52
C PRO A 145 2.78 -7.66 6.26
N ARG A 146 2.47 -6.93 7.35
CA ARG A 146 1.29 -7.16 8.17
C ARG A 146 0.35 -5.97 8.12
N THR A 147 -0.93 -6.26 7.98
CA THR A 147 -2.01 -5.28 7.90
C THR A 147 -3.26 -5.74 8.65
N ILE A 148 -4.27 -4.87 8.67
CA ILE A 148 -5.64 -5.20 9.11
C ILE A 148 -6.58 -4.97 7.94
N VAL A 149 -7.37 -5.98 7.59
CA VAL A 149 -8.36 -5.93 6.52
C VAL A 149 -9.75 -5.96 7.13
N ILE A 150 -10.58 -4.98 6.80
CA ILE A 150 -11.97 -4.88 7.23
C ILE A 150 -12.87 -5.37 6.08
N ASP A 151 -13.80 -6.28 6.38
CA ASP A 151 -14.85 -6.69 5.47
C ASP A 151 -15.90 -5.57 5.36
N LEU A 152 -16.13 -5.08 4.15
CA LEU A 152 -17.11 -4.03 3.86
C LEU A 152 -18.46 -4.57 3.36
N ARG A 153 -18.62 -5.88 3.17
CA ARG A 153 -19.88 -6.48 2.70
C ARG A 153 -21.05 -6.32 3.67
N PRO A 154 -20.85 -6.43 5.00
CA PRO A 154 -21.90 -6.22 5.99
C PRO A 154 -22.47 -4.79 5.95
N SER A 155 -23.61 -4.57 6.59
CA SER A 155 -24.19 -3.23 6.75
C SER A 155 -23.25 -2.28 7.52
N GLU A 156 -23.44 -0.97 7.37
CA GLU A 156 -22.67 0.02 8.14
C GLU A 156 -22.83 -0.20 9.66
N ASP A 157 -24.03 -0.57 10.10
CA ASP A 157 -24.31 -0.85 11.50
C ASP A 157 -23.55 -2.10 12.00
N ASP A 158 -23.47 -3.15 11.18
CA ASP A 158 -22.72 -4.36 11.51
C ASP A 158 -21.22 -4.08 11.55
N ILE A 159 -20.68 -3.29 10.60
CA ILE A 159 -19.28 -2.87 10.61
C ILE A 159 -18.99 -2.07 11.88
N LEU A 160 -19.86 -1.14 12.26
CA LEU A 160 -19.75 -0.41 13.52
C LEU A 160 -19.83 -1.33 14.73
N ALA A 161 -20.72 -2.32 14.72
CA ALA A 161 -20.87 -3.29 15.81
C ALA A 161 -19.61 -4.16 16.00
N ALA A 162 -18.92 -4.49 14.92
CA ALA A 162 -17.66 -5.25 14.94
C ALA A 162 -16.45 -4.46 15.47
N MET A 163 -16.54 -3.13 15.55
CA MET A 163 -15.48 -2.30 16.14
C MET A 163 -15.34 -2.55 17.63
N LYS A 164 -14.11 -2.39 18.18
CA LYS A 164 -13.92 -2.35 19.64
C LYS A 164 -14.79 -1.24 20.25
N GLN A 165 -15.37 -1.50 21.43
CA GLN A 165 -16.33 -0.60 22.08
C GLN A 165 -15.89 0.87 22.13
N LYS A 166 -14.63 1.12 22.49
CA LYS A 166 -14.07 2.46 22.58
C LYS A 166 -14.03 3.17 21.20
N THR A 167 -13.70 2.45 20.13
CA THR A 167 -13.64 3.01 18.76
C THR A 167 -15.03 3.36 18.27
N ARG A 168 -16.00 2.44 18.43
CA ARG A 168 -17.41 2.70 18.11
C ARG A 168 -17.96 3.91 18.86
N TYR A 169 -17.63 4.01 20.16
CA TYR A 169 -17.99 5.18 20.96
C TYR A 169 -17.35 6.47 20.40
N ASN A 170 -16.06 6.44 20.04
CA ASN A 170 -15.34 7.61 19.53
C ASN A 170 -15.86 8.08 18.17
N VAL A 171 -16.24 7.16 17.27
CA VAL A 171 -16.89 7.51 15.99
C VAL A 171 -18.17 8.30 16.23
N ARG A 172 -19.05 7.81 17.12
CA ARG A 172 -20.31 8.50 17.46
C ARG A 172 -20.07 9.79 18.23
N LEU A 173 -19.06 9.82 19.08
CA LEU A 173 -18.69 11.01 19.86
C LEU A 173 -18.22 12.15 18.96
N ALA A 174 -17.49 11.85 17.90
CA ALA A 174 -17.02 12.87 16.96
C ALA A 174 -18.19 13.63 16.34
N GLU A 175 -19.17 12.94 15.83
CA GLU A 175 -20.41 13.54 15.30
C GLU A 175 -21.13 14.35 16.37
N LYS A 176 -21.32 13.78 17.57
CA LYS A 176 -21.98 14.43 18.71
C LYS A 176 -21.26 15.71 19.16
N LYS A 177 -19.94 15.79 18.95
CA LYS A 177 -19.11 16.97 19.24
C LYS A 177 -18.96 17.93 18.07
N GLY A 178 -19.79 17.79 17.02
CA GLY A 178 -19.85 18.71 15.89
C GLY A 178 -18.74 18.51 14.84
N VAL A 179 -18.03 17.36 14.85
CA VAL A 179 -17.10 17.03 13.77
C VAL A 179 -17.90 16.60 12.54
N THR A 180 -17.68 17.27 11.42
CA THR A 180 -18.25 16.92 10.12
C THR A 180 -17.19 16.28 9.22
N THR A 181 -17.62 15.48 8.26
CA THR A 181 -16.71 14.87 7.27
C THR A 181 -17.13 15.21 5.86
N ARG A 182 -16.16 15.47 4.99
CA ARG A 182 -16.40 15.72 3.57
C ARG A 182 -15.30 15.18 2.68
N LEU A 183 -15.60 15.07 1.39
CA LEU A 183 -14.57 14.90 0.36
C LEU A 183 -13.75 16.18 0.25
N GLY A 184 -12.45 16.03 0.25
CA GLY A 184 -11.49 17.08 -0.02
C GLY A 184 -11.19 17.20 -1.53
N THR A 185 -10.65 18.33 -1.89
CA THR A 185 -10.21 18.67 -3.25
C THR A 185 -8.72 19.01 -3.27
N ALA A 186 -8.19 19.34 -4.43
CA ALA A 186 -6.82 19.84 -4.54
C ALA A 186 -6.57 21.11 -3.70
N ALA A 187 -7.60 21.94 -3.49
CA ALA A 187 -7.52 23.15 -2.65
C ALA A 187 -7.29 22.82 -1.16
N ASP A 188 -7.64 21.62 -0.72
CA ASP A 188 -7.49 21.17 0.66
C ASP A 188 -6.11 20.55 0.96
N LEU A 189 -5.33 20.25 -0.08
CA LEU A 189 -4.00 19.64 0.09
C LEU A 189 -3.07 20.41 1.02
N PRO A 190 -2.99 21.76 1.00
CA PRO A 190 -2.17 22.49 1.96
C PRO A 190 -2.55 22.22 3.42
N ALA A 191 -3.84 22.07 3.72
CA ALA A 191 -4.33 21.74 5.07
C ALA A 191 -3.96 20.30 5.43
N PHE A 192 -4.18 19.34 4.52
CA PHE A 192 -3.83 17.94 4.73
C PHE A 192 -2.30 17.76 4.91
N ILE A 193 -1.48 18.45 4.14
CA ILE A 193 -0.01 18.40 4.26
C ILE A 193 0.44 18.94 5.63
N ARG A 194 -0.17 20.00 6.14
CA ARG A 194 0.10 20.47 7.52
C ARG A 194 -0.21 19.39 8.55
N LEU A 195 -1.34 18.68 8.42
CA LEU A 195 -1.70 17.57 9.30
C LEU A 195 -0.68 16.42 9.22
N ILE A 196 -0.21 16.08 8.00
CA ILE A 196 0.84 15.06 7.79
C ILE A 196 2.12 15.44 8.52
N HIS A 197 2.58 16.69 8.40
CA HIS A 197 3.78 17.17 9.09
C HIS A 197 3.62 17.11 10.62
N ALA A 198 2.50 17.58 11.15
CA ALA A 198 2.23 17.52 12.59
C ALA A 198 2.23 16.07 13.10
N THR A 199 1.60 15.15 12.35
CA THR A 199 1.54 13.74 12.69
C THR A 199 2.92 13.09 12.63
N GLY A 200 3.71 13.34 11.56
CA GLY A 200 5.06 12.79 11.42
C GLY A 200 6.01 13.26 12.52
N GLN A 201 5.93 14.53 12.92
CA GLN A 201 6.72 15.08 14.03
C GLN A 201 6.33 14.47 15.37
N ARG A 202 5.04 14.33 15.64
CA ARG A 202 4.51 13.74 16.88
C ARG A 202 4.87 12.26 17.02
N ASP A 203 4.67 11.49 15.95
CA ASP A 203 4.71 10.03 15.99
C ASP A 203 6.07 9.46 15.52
N GLY A 204 7.00 10.33 15.08
CA GLY A 204 8.39 9.99 14.76
C GLY A 204 8.58 9.13 13.51
N PHE A 205 7.62 9.11 12.56
CA PHE A 205 7.77 8.36 11.34
C PHE A 205 8.09 9.25 10.12
N GLY A 206 8.76 8.63 9.14
CA GLY A 206 9.11 9.32 7.89
C GLY A 206 7.86 9.67 7.07
N ILE A 207 7.82 10.90 6.58
CA ILE A 207 6.77 11.40 5.69
C ILE A 207 7.36 11.67 4.32
N HIS A 208 6.52 11.63 3.29
CA HIS A 208 6.91 12.08 1.95
C HIS A 208 6.95 13.61 1.88
N GLN A 209 7.62 14.12 0.86
CA GLN A 209 7.57 15.55 0.55
C GLN A 209 6.15 15.97 0.12
N PRO A 210 5.76 17.24 0.33
CA PRO A 210 4.43 17.75 -0.02
C PRO A 210 4.00 17.45 -1.46
N GLU A 211 4.94 17.51 -2.40
CA GLU A 211 4.73 17.25 -3.83
C GLU A 211 4.27 15.82 -4.10
N TYR A 212 4.68 14.87 -3.25
CA TYR A 212 4.27 13.48 -3.40
C TYR A 212 2.76 13.30 -3.15
N TYR A 213 2.21 13.94 -2.13
CA TYR A 213 0.77 13.88 -1.83
C TYR A 213 -0.07 14.61 -2.87
N ARG A 214 0.46 15.72 -3.41
CA ARG A 214 -0.17 16.43 -4.55
C ARG A 214 -0.23 15.54 -5.77
N ALA A 215 0.91 14.94 -6.16
CA ALA A 215 0.98 14.04 -7.29
C ALA A 215 0.09 12.80 -7.11
N ALA A 216 0.02 12.25 -5.89
CA ALA A 216 -0.87 11.12 -5.60
C ALA A 216 -2.34 11.52 -5.81
N LEU A 217 -2.79 12.64 -5.27
CA LEU A 217 -4.19 13.07 -5.49
C LEU A 217 -4.45 13.39 -6.96
N GLU A 218 -3.55 14.12 -7.63
CA GLU A 218 -3.67 14.50 -9.03
C GLU A 218 -3.80 13.28 -9.97
N LEU A 219 -2.96 12.26 -9.77
CA LEU A 219 -2.92 11.08 -10.63
C LEU A 219 -4.07 10.10 -10.39
N PHE A 220 -4.59 10.04 -9.17
CA PHE A 220 -5.57 9.02 -8.80
C PHE A 220 -7.00 9.55 -8.64
N ALA A 221 -7.21 10.80 -8.24
CA ALA A 221 -8.55 11.34 -8.05
C ALA A 221 -9.18 11.82 -9.37
N PRO A 222 -10.52 11.85 -9.44
CA PRO A 222 -11.47 11.43 -8.41
C PRO A 222 -11.80 9.92 -8.43
N GLU A 223 -11.43 9.17 -9.47
CA GLU A 223 -11.87 7.80 -9.70
C GLU A 223 -11.18 6.81 -8.75
N ASN A 224 -9.85 6.96 -8.59
CA ASN A 224 -8.99 5.99 -7.92
C ASN A 224 -8.35 6.51 -6.64
N ALA A 225 -8.81 7.65 -6.12
CA ALA A 225 -8.46 8.15 -4.78
C ALA A 225 -9.52 9.08 -4.23
N ALA A 226 -9.61 9.13 -2.91
CA ALA A 226 -10.32 10.20 -2.20
C ALA A 226 -9.48 10.71 -1.03
N LEU A 227 -9.52 12.02 -0.86
CA LEU A 227 -9.13 12.68 0.38
C LEU A 227 -10.40 12.91 1.20
N LEU A 228 -10.52 12.29 2.37
CA LEU A 228 -11.62 12.50 3.31
C LEU A 228 -11.08 13.39 4.45
N LEU A 229 -11.76 14.50 4.73
CA LEU A 229 -11.40 15.42 5.80
C LEU A 229 -12.45 15.37 6.91
N ALA A 230 -11.98 15.38 8.15
CA ALA A 230 -12.80 15.62 9.32
C ALA A 230 -12.53 17.04 9.84
N GLU A 231 -13.60 17.84 9.96
CA GLU A 231 -13.53 19.26 10.24
C GLU A 231 -14.37 19.65 11.46
N TYR A 232 -13.93 20.70 12.13
CA TYR A 232 -14.70 21.38 13.16
C TYR A 232 -14.56 22.89 12.96
N GLU A 233 -15.69 23.60 12.89
CA GLU A 233 -15.74 25.05 12.63
C GLU A 233 -14.94 25.49 11.39
N GLY A 234 -15.05 24.72 10.31
CA GLY A 234 -14.37 24.99 9.03
C GLY A 234 -12.86 24.70 9.03
N ARG A 235 -12.30 24.13 10.12
CA ARG A 235 -10.88 23.76 10.21
C ARG A 235 -10.72 22.25 10.07
N ALA A 236 -9.85 21.81 9.17
CA ALA A 236 -9.49 20.39 9.03
C ALA A 236 -8.65 19.94 10.24
N LEU A 237 -9.16 18.98 10.99
CA LEU A 237 -8.52 18.40 12.17
C LEU A 237 -7.92 17.01 11.91
N ALA A 238 -8.45 16.27 10.93
CA ALA A 238 -7.90 15.01 10.49
C ALA A 238 -8.21 14.77 9.00
N GLY A 239 -7.43 13.93 8.36
CA GLY A 239 -7.68 13.54 7.00
C GLY A 239 -7.11 12.16 6.69
N VAL A 240 -7.72 11.47 5.74
CA VAL A 240 -7.27 10.18 5.21
C VAL A 240 -7.33 10.18 3.69
N MET A 241 -6.32 9.58 3.04
CA MET A 241 -6.37 9.30 1.62
C MET A 241 -6.59 7.80 1.41
N VAL A 242 -7.64 7.47 0.67
CA VAL A 242 -8.10 6.11 0.38
C VAL A 242 -8.01 5.86 -1.11
N PHE A 243 -7.49 4.69 -1.49
CA PHE A 243 -7.24 4.29 -2.87
C PHE A 243 -7.94 2.97 -3.18
N PRO A 244 -9.00 2.95 -3.99
CA PRO A 244 -9.61 1.73 -4.47
C PRO A 244 -8.78 1.09 -5.59
N CYS A 245 -8.80 -0.22 -5.64
CA CYS A 245 -8.28 -1.03 -6.74
C CYS A 245 -9.09 -2.33 -6.82
N GLY A 246 -9.82 -2.52 -7.91
CA GLY A 246 -10.80 -3.60 -8.00
C GLY A 246 -11.87 -3.49 -6.91
N ASP A 247 -12.09 -4.56 -6.19
CA ASP A 247 -13.05 -4.65 -5.09
C ASP A 247 -12.44 -4.35 -3.70
N SER A 248 -11.21 -3.88 -3.67
CA SER A 248 -10.48 -3.55 -2.43
C SER A 248 -10.15 -2.06 -2.40
N ALA A 249 -10.11 -1.47 -1.21
CA ALA A 249 -9.59 -0.13 -0.99
C ALA A 249 -8.48 -0.14 0.05
N ALA A 250 -7.46 0.72 -0.12
CA ALA A 250 -6.35 0.83 0.80
C ALA A 250 -6.25 2.24 1.42
N TYR A 251 -6.10 2.31 2.72
CA TYR A 251 -5.78 3.52 3.47
C TYR A 251 -4.27 3.71 3.55
N LEU A 252 -3.71 4.55 2.68
CA LEU A 252 -2.25 4.73 2.61
C LEU A 252 -1.74 5.89 3.43
N TYR A 253 -2.45 7.01 3.45
CA TYR A 253 -2.01 8.22 4.12
C TYR A 253 -3.08 8.75 5.03
N GLY A 254 -2.72 9.05 6.27
CA GLY A 254 -3.60 9.64 7.23
C GLY A 254 -2.87 10.50 8.23
N ALA A 255 -3.57 11.52 8.70
CA ALA A 255 -3.01 12.49 9.60
C ALA A 255 -4.08 13.11 10.50
N SER A 256 -3.65 13.61 11.64
CA SER A 256 -4.51 14.33 12.58
C SER A 256 -3.75 15.42 13.31
N SER A 257 -4.43 16.53 13.58
CA SER A 257 -3.95 17.60 14.45
C SER A 257 -3.91 17.16 15.91
N ASP A 258 -3.12 17.84 16.71
CA ASP A 258 -3.20 17.78 18.17
C ASP A 258 -4.30 18.69 18.74
N GLU A 259 -4.80 19.63 17.93
CA GLU A 259 -5.92 20.48 18.30
C GLU A 259 -7.23 19.67 18.36
N GLU A 260 -8.10 20.01 19.30
CA GLU A 260 -9.44 19.42 19.42
C GLU A 260 -9.48 17.88 19.45
N ARG A 261 -8.38 17.21 19.87
CA ARG A 261 -8.29 15.74 19.92
C ARG A 261 -9.43 15.08 20.69
N ALA A 262 -9.95 15.78 21.72
CA ALA A 262 -11.09 15.32 22.50
C ALA A 262 -12.41 15.21 21.69
N ARG A 263 -12.44 15.75 20.46
CA ARG A 263 -13.56 15.58 19.52
C ARG A 263 -13.45 14.35 18.65
N MET A 264 -12.35 13.60 18.77
CA MET A 264 -12.12 12.32 18.03
C MET A 264 -12.11 12.45 16.50
N PRO A 265 -11.52 13.51 15.88
CA PRO A 265 -11.63 13.74 14.42
C PRO A 265 -10.99 12.63 13.58
N ALA A 266 -9.91 11.98 14.06
CA ALA A 266 -9.28 10.88 13.36
C ALA A 266 -10.22 9.67 13.19
N TYR A 267 -11.08 9.40 14.18
CA TYR A 267 -12.09 8.34 14.09
C TYR A 267 -13.18 8.67 13.08
N ALA A 268 -13.60 9.93 13.03
CA ALA A 268 -14.57 10.39 12.02
C ALA A 268 -14.00 10.29 10.60
N ALA A 269 -12.75 10.74 10.37
CA ALA A 269 -12.10 10.67 9.06
C ALA A 269 -11.95 9.22 8.59
N GLN A 270 -11.50 8.32 9.47
CA GLN A 270 -11.33 6.90 9.13
C GLN A 270 -12.67 6.21 8.85
N TRP A 271 -13.70 6.52 9.62
CA TRP A 271 -15.05 6.01 9.38
C TRP A 271 -15.63 6.52 8.05
N ALA A 272 -15.41 7.79 7.73
CA ALA A 272 -15.79 8.35 6.42
C ALA A 272 -15.06 7.63 5.28
N GLY A 273 -13.78 7.27 5.44
CA GLY A 273 -13.03 6.49 4.46
C GLY A 273 -13.62 5.11 4.22
N LEU A 274 -14.01 4.39 5.28
CA LEU A 274 -14.67 3.08 5.19
C LEU A 274 -16.01 3.18 4.44
N ARG A 275 -16.84 4.16 4.81
CA ARG A 275 -18.14 4.40 4.15
C ARG A 275 -17.98 4.77 2.69
N TRP A 276 -17.01 5.63 2.37
CA TRP A 276 -16.74 6.02 1.00
C TRP A 276 -16.30 4.83 0.14
N ALA A 277 -15.41 3.98 0.62
CA ALA A 277 -14.98 2.76 -0.07
C ALA A 277 -16.15 1.79 -0.30
N LYS A 278 -16.98 1.56 0.75
CA LYS A 278 -18.17 0.73 0.67
C LYS A 278 -19.18 1.27 -0.37
N ALA A 279 -19.44 2.56 -0.39
CA ALA A 279 -20.34 3.21 -1.34
C ALA A 279 -19.86 3.09 -2.80
N ARG A 280 -18.56 2.86 -3.03
CA ARG A 280 -17.96 2.60 -4.35
C ARG A 280 -17.93 1.10 -4.72
N GLY A 281 -18.55 0.24 -3.92
CA GLY A 281 -18.65 -1.18 -4.17
C GLY A 281 -17.43 -2.00 -3.72
N CYS A 282 -16.48 -1.41 -2.97
CA CYS A 282 -15.40 -2.18 -2.39
C CYS A 282 -15.94 -3.17 -1.36
N THR A 283 -15.44 -4.40 -1.40
CA THR A 283 -15.79 -5.49 -0.47
C THR A 283 -14.83 -5.58 0.70
N SER A 284 -13.63 -4.96 0.57
CA SER A 284 -12.60 -4.97 1.59
C SER A 284 -11.91 -3.61 1.73
N TYR A 285 -11.41 -3.34 2.95
CA TYR A 285 -10.68 -2.12 3.26
C TYR A 285 -9.41 -2.45 4.04
N ASP A 286 -8.28 -2.21 3.42
CA ASP A 286 -6.95 -2.45 3.98
C ASP A 286 -6.48 -1.23 4.76
N LEU A 287 -6.35 -1.36 6.07
CA LEU A 287 -5.86 -0.30 6.95
C LEU A 287 -4.35 -0.07 6.82
N TRP A 288 -3.65 -0.86 5.99
CA TRP A 288 -2.20 -0.82 5.80
C TRP A 288 -1.38 -1.12 7.05
N GLY A 289 -0.07 -0.98 6.96
CA GLY A 289 0.93 -1.45 7.89
C GLY A 289 0.62 -1.33 9.38
N VAL A 290 0.88 -2.44 10.07
CA VAL A 290 0.92 -2.58 11.53
C VAL A 290 2.24 -3.27 11.93
N PRO A 291 2.61 -3.35 13.23
CA PRO A 291 3.81 -4.08 13.64
C PRO A 291 3.81 -5.52 13.14
N ASP A 292 4.96 -5.99 12.63
CA ASP A 292 5.11 -7.38 12.20
C ASP A 292 5.43 -8.28 13.39
N ALA A 293 4.42 -8.57 14.19
CA ALA A 293 4.46 -9.49 15.31
C ALA A 293 3.28 -10.47 15.21
N ASP A 294 3.40 -11.67 15.80
CA ASP A 294 2.29 -12.61 15.84
C ASP A 294 1.08 -12.03 16.61
N GLU A 295 -0.10 -12.61 16.40
CA GLU A 295 -1.34 -12.08 16.95
C GLU A 295 -1.34 -12.07 18.48
N THR A 296 -0.74 -13.07 19.11
CA THR A 296 -0.62 -13.15 20.59
C THR A 296 0.18 -11.97 21.11
N THR A 297 1.33 -11.69 20.48
CA THR A 297 2.19 -10.54 20.81
C THR A 297 1.47 -9.23 20.54
N LEU A 298 0.73 -9.12 19.43
CA LEU A 298 -0.03 -7.92 19.07
C LEU A 298 -1.12 -7.62 20.10
N GLU A 299 -1.90 -8.60 20.52
CA GLU A 299 -2.96 -8.41 21.51
C GLU A 299 -2.39 -8.17 22.93
N ALA A 300 -1.29 -8.85 23.30
CA ALA A 300 -0.60 -8.61 24.58
C ALA A 300 -0.02 -7.19 24.66
N GLY A 301 0.55 -6.68 23.58
CA GLY A 301 1.12 -5.33 23.51
C GLY A 301 0.10 -4.21 23.23
N PHE A 302 -1.17 -4.54 23.04
CA PHE A 302 -2.21 -3.62 22.56
C PHE A 302 -2.36 -2.36 23.42
N THR A 303 -2.30 -2.47 24.75
CA THR A 303 -2.46 -1.33 25.68
C THR A 303 -1.13 -0.74 26.10
N ASP A 304 -0.08 -1.52 26.19
CA ASP A 304 1.11 -1.19 26.97
C ASP A 304 2.25 -0.62 26.10
N ARG A 305 2.36 -1.08 24.87
CA ARG A 305 3.43 -0.63 23.97
C ARG A 305 3.10 0.70 23.30
N GLN A 306 4.11 1.61 23.30
CA GLN A 306 4.01 2.97 22.73
C GLN A 306 5.07 3.23 21.66
N ASP A 307 5.96 2.28 21.39
CA ASP A 307 7.07 2.39 20.46
C ASP A 307 6.65 2.09 19.01
N GLY A 308 7.33 2.67 18.03
CA GLY A 308 7.16 2.39 16.60
C GLY A 308 5.71 2.46 16.12
N LEU A 309 5.20 1.38 15.52
CA LEU A 309 3.85 1.32 14.96
C LEU A 309 2.77 0.89 15.99
N TRP A 310 3.08 0.69 17.27
CA TRP A 310 2.10 0.22 18.26
C TRP A 310 0.95 1.20 18.53
N PRO A 311 1.17 2.53 18.60
CA PRO A 311 0.07 3.47 18.70
C PRO A 311 -0.85 3.42 17.46
N VAL A 312 -0.27 3.24 16.27
CA VAL A 312 -0.99 3.08 15.00
C VAL A 312 -1.78 1.76 14.99
N TYR A 313 -1.19 0.66 15.46
CA TYR A 313 -1.86 -0.62 15.61
C TYR A 313 -3.10 -0.50 16.52
N ARG A 314 -2.95 0.12 17.68
CA ARG A 314 -4.06 0.35 18.62
C ARG A 314 -5.21 1.11 17.97
N PHE A 315 -4.91 2.15 17.21
CA PHE A 315 -5.91 2.91 16.47
C PHE A 315 -6.61 2.04 15.41
N LYS A 316 -5.84 1.39 14.54
CA LYS A 316 -6.35 0.57 13.43
C LYS A 316 -7.14 -0.65 13.93
N ARG A 317 -6.60 -1.39 14.90
CA ARG A 317 -7.23 -2.59 15.48
C ARG A 317 -8.57 -2.26 16.14
N GLY A 318 -8.73 -1.03 16.58
CA GLY A 318 -9.98 -0.52 17.13
C GLY A 318 -11.16 -0.60 16.15
N PHE A 319 -10.91 -0.43 14.85
CA PHE A 319 -11.94 -0.51 13.81
C PHE A 319 -12.40 -1.95 13.50
N GLY A 320 -11.82 -2.96 14.15
CA GLY A 320 -12.12 -4.37 13.89
C GLY A 320 -11.27 -4.92 12.75
N GLY A 321 -11.85 -5.85 12.01
CA GLY A 321 -11.16 -6.51 10.89
C GLY A 321 -10.22 -7.64 11.33
N GLU A 322 -9.61 -8.26 10.35
CA GLU A 322 -8.71 -9.40 10.48
C GLU A 322 -7.26 -8.95 10.31
N VAL A 323 -6.39 -9.37 11.23
CA VAL A 323 -4.95 -9.17 11.09
C VAL A 323 -4.43 -10.18 10.08
N ARG A 324 -3.88 -9.72 8.98
CA ARG A 324 -3.34 -10.58 7.92
C ARG A 324 -1.87 -10.28 7.66
N ARG A 325 -1.13 -11.30 7.27
CA ARG A 325 0.28 -11.16 6.93
C ARG A 325 0.54 -11.73 5.54
N THR A 326 1.24 -10.95 4.70
CA THR A 326 1.76 -11.47 3.44
C THR A 326 2.95 -12.40 3.68
N VAL A 327 3.27 -13.20 2.68
CA VAL A 327 4.43 -14.12 2.71
C VAL A 327 5.79 -13.41 2.85
N GLY A 328 5.80 -12.07 2.83
CA GLY A 328 7.02 -11.27 2.90
C GLY A 328 7.64 -11.02 1.53
N ALA A 329 8.92 -10.65 1.54
CA ALA A 329 9.67 -10.36 0.33
C ALA A 329 10.54 -11.53 -0.11
N ALA A 330 10.80 -11.59 -1.43
CA ALA A 330 11.81 -12.47 -2.00
C ALA A 330 12.76 -11.66 -2.90
N ASP A 331 14.02 -12.07 -2.90
CA ASP A 331 15.07 -11.50 -3.71
C ASP A 331 15.48 -12.46 -4.82
N ARG A 332 15.76 -11.90 -6.02
CA ARG A 332 16.40 -12.62 -7.12
C ARG A 332 17.70 -11.91 -7.47
N VAL A 333 18.80 -12.61 -7.30
CA VAL A 333 20.14 -12.02 -7.32
C VAL A 333 20.74 -12.17 -8.70
N TYR A 334 21.01 -11.05 -9.38
CA TYR A 334 21.70 -11.01 -10.67
C TYR A 334 23.20 -10.74 -10.52
N ASN A 335 23.60 -10.07 -9.42
CA ASN A 335 24.99 -9.80 -9.09
C ASN A 335 25.23 -10.03 -7.59
N SER A 336 25.95 -11.10 -7.27
CA SER A 336 26.18 -11.51 -5.88
C SER A 336 26.99 -10.51 -5.05
N LEU A 337 27.93 -9.79 -5.68
CA LEU A 337 28.71 -8.74 -4.98
C LEU A 337 27.80 -7.58 -4.58
N LEU A 338 26.94 -7.15 -5.48
CA LEU A 338 25.97 -6.07 -5.22
C LEU A 338 24.94 -6.47 -4.17
N HIS A 339 24.48 -7.72 -4.17
CA HIS A 339 23.59 -8.25 -3.14
C HIS A 339 24.23 -8.21 -1.74
N ARG A 340 25.50 -8.64 -1.64
CA ARG A 340 26.25 -8.56 -0.36
C ARG A 340 26.39 -7.13 0.13
N LEU A 341 26.69 -6.17 -0.74
CA LEU A 341 26.78 -4.76 -0.41
C LEU A 341 25.42 -4.17 0.02
N TYR A 342 24.36 -4.58 -0.64
CA TYR A 342 23.00 -4.17 -0.28
C TYR A 342 22.61 -4.70 1.11
N ALA A 343 22.82 -6.00 1.36
CA ALA A 343 22.55 -6.63 2.66
C ALA A 343 23.36 -6.01 3.80
N TRP A 344 24.66 -5.74 3.56
CA TRP A 344 25.55 -5.11 4.54
C TRP A 344 25.10 -3.68 4.94
N ARG A 345 24.61 -2.90 3.96
CA ARG A 345 24.12 -1.54 4.23
C ARG A 345 22.82 -1.50 5.02
N ARG A 346 21.99 -2.54 4.91
CA ARG A 346 20.71 -2.61 5.62
C ARG A 346 20.79 -3.27 7.00
N GLY A 347 21.85 -4.01 7.27
CA GLY A 347 22.13 -4.59 8.58
C GLY A 347 22.80 -3.61 9.57
N ARG A 348 23.00 -2.36 9.14
CA ARG A 348 23.45 -1.23 9.98
C ARG A 348 22.31 -0.24 10.16
#